data_ee474573b1a99178f6ac4a8f0fbe55ec
#
_entry.id   ee474573b1a99178f6ac4a8f0fbe55ec
#
_cell.length_a   1.000
_cell.length_b   1.000
_cell.length_c   1.000
_cell.angle_alpha   90.00
_cell.angle_beta   90.00
_cell.angle_gamma   90.00
#
_symmetry.space_group_name_H-M   'P 1'
#
loop_
_entity.id
_entity.type
_entity.pdbx_description
1 polymer ?
#
loop_
_entity_poly.entity_id
_entity_poly.type
_entity_poly.pdbx_seq_one_letter_code
_entity_poly.pdbx_strand_id
1 'polypeptide(L)'
;GDVYKRQPFGCNASQKAAVEAALTHQVSIIQGPPGTGKTQTILNIIANLLLADKTVLVVSNNNSAVENVAEKLAGENLDFIVAKLGSVQNKEAFIANQPDYPDMSDWAIEEEPVKKQAQDLLHAVTQGFDSQTRQAQLKAEYDALLKETKYNDMLQQKSVGKKWLDGKRSSQLMK
;
A
#
# COMPACT_ATOMS: atom_id res chain seq x y z
N GLY A 1 0.19 -21.47 -10.22
CA GLY A 1 1.55 -20.99 -9.99
C GLY A 1 1.49 -19.70 -9.20
N ASP A 2 2.19 -19.64 -8.09
CA ASP A 2 2.27 -18.45 -7.26
C ASP A 2 2.93 -17.31 -8.05
N VAL A 3 2.11 -16.35 -8.47
CA VAL A 3 2.59 -15.12 -9.08
C VAL A 3 3.21 -14.30 -7.95
N TYR A 4 4.54 -14.22 -7.95
CA TYR A 4 5.28 -13.41 -6.99
C TYR A 4 4.90 -11.94 -7.18
N LYS A 5 4.18 -11.39 -6.23
CA LYS A 5 3.71 -10.01 -6.24
C LYS A 5 4.85 -9.09 -5.80
N ARG A 6 5.61 -8.59 -6.76
CA ARG A 6 6.75 -7.70 -6.54
C ARG A 6 6.29 -6.25 -6.45
N GLN A 7 7.01 -5.44 -5.71
CA GLN A 7 6.69 -4.02 -5.54
C GLN A 7 7.96 -3.16 -5.69
N PRO A 8 8.52 -3.09 -6.90
CA PRO A 8 9.80 -2.44 -7.16
C PRO A 8 9.76 -0.93 -6.91
N PHE A 9 8.58 -0.30 -6.97
CA PHE A 9 8.43 1.14 -6.76
C PHE A 9 8.16 1.55 -5.31
N GLY A 10 8.38 0.64 -4.35
CA GLY A 10 8.04 0.86 -2.96
C GLY A 10 6.53 0.87 -2.70
N CYS A 11 6.13 0.59 -1.46
CA CYS A 11 4.72 0.60 -1.09
C CYS A 11 4.54 0.67 0.43
N ASN A 12 3.32 1.03 0.84
CA ASN A 12 2.84 0.78 2.18
C ASN A 12 1.86 -0.42 2.20
N ALA A 13 1.38 -0.81 3.38
CA ALA A 13 0.49 -1.96 3.54
C ALA A 13 -0.81 -1.86 2.71
N SER A 14 -1.42 -0.67 2.64
CA SER A 14 -2.65 -0.47 1.86
C SER A 14 -2.41 -0.51 0.36
N GLN A 15 -1.28 0.02 -0.11
CA GLN A 15 -0.89 -0.06 -1.52
C GLN A 15 -0.56 -1.51 -1.92
N LYS A 16 0.12 -2.27 -1.03
CA LYS A 16 0.36 -3.71 -1.24
C LYS A 16 -0.96 -4.46 -1.41
N ALA A 17 -1.93 -4.25 -0.52
CA ALA A 17 -3.25 -4.87 -0.61
C ALA A 17 -3.99 -4.50 -1.91
N ALA A 18 -3.87 -3.24 -2.36
CA ALA A 18 -4.46 -2.78 -3.61
C ALA A 18 -3.83 -3.46 -4.84
N VAL A 19 -2.50 -3.61 -4.87
CA VAL A 19 -1.79 -4.36 -5.92
C VAL A 19 -2.24 -5.82 -5.93
N GLU A 20 -2.32 -6.45 -4.77
CA GLU A 20 -2.78 -7.84 -4.64
C GLU A 20 -4.21 -8.02 -5.15
N ALA A 21 -5.11 -7.11 -4.80
CA ALA A 21 -6.49 -7.12 -5.29
C ALA A 21 -6.55 -6.98 -6.81
N ALA A 22 -5.78 -6.05 -7.39
CA ALA A 22 -5.72 -5.83 -8.83
C ALA A 22 -5.21 -7.06 -9.61
N LEU A 23 -4.29 -7.83 -9.03
CA LEU A 23 -3.71 -9.02 -9.68
C LEU A 23 -4.53 -10.29 -9.50
N THR A 24 -5.43 -10.33 -8.51
CA THR A 24 -6.21 -11.53 -8.18
C THR A 24 -7.68 -11.48 -8.62
N HIS A 25 -8.21 -10.28 -8.88
CA HIS A 25 -9.60 -10.08 -9.28
C HIS A 25 -9.70 -9.58 -10.72
N GLN A 26 -10.78 -9.92 -11.41
CA GLN A 26 -11.05 -9.43 -12.77
C GLN A 26 -11.30 -7.92 -12.81
N VAL A 27 -11.88 -7.37 -11.75
CA VAL A 27 -12.14 -5.94 -11.58
C VAL A 27 -11.74 -5.52 -10.18
N SER A 28 -10.99 -4.43 -10.10
CA SER A 28 -10.55 -3.86 -8.83
C SER A 28 -10.70 -2.34 -8.87
N ILE A 29 -11.29 -1.76 -7.82
CA ILE A 29 -11.48 -0.31 -7.68
C ILE A 29 -10.53 0.19 -6.61
N ILE A 30 -9.61 1.08 -6.98
CA ILE A 30 -8.62 1.66 -6.08
C ILE A 30 -8.92 3.14 -5.90
N GLN A 31 -9.35 3.52 -4.70
CA GLN A 31 -9.63 4.90 -4.33
C GLN A 31 -8.59 5.42 -3.35
N GLY A 32 -8.30 6.71 -3.44
CA GLY A 32 -7.42 7.40 -2.50
C GLY A 32 -7.37 8.90 -2.78
N PRO A 33 -7.27 9.75 -1.74
CA PRO A 33 -7.06 11.17 -1.91
C PRO A 33 -5.75 11.49 -2.67
N PRO A 34 -5.56 12.72 -3.13
CA PRO A 34 -4.27 13.16 -3.66
C PRO A 34 -3.14 12.88 -2.67
N GLY A 35 -1.96 12.49 -3.17
CA GLY A 35 -0.78 12.22 -2.32
C GLY A 35 -0.72 10.82 -1.68
N THR A 36 -1.70 9.96 -1.85
CA THR A 36 -1.70 8.57 -1.30
C THR A 36 -0.85 7.57 -2.07
N GLY A 37 -0.14 8.00 -3.11
CA GLY A 37 0.74 7.14 -3.90
C GLY A 37 0.01 6.25 -4.92
N LYS A 38 -1.14 6.70 -5.46
CA LYS A 38 -1.87 5.96 -6.52
C LYS A 38 -0.99 5.63 -7.71
N THR A 39 -0.14 6.56 -8.14
CA THR A 39 0.78 6.32 -9.26
C THR A 39 1.78 5.19 -8.95
N GLN A 40 2.31 5.13 -7.73
CA GLN A 40 3.18 4.03 -7.30
C GLN A 40 2.43 2.68 -7.31
N THR A 41 1.17 2.68 -6.89
CA THR A 41 0.33 1.48 -6.95
C THR A 41 0.13 1.03 -8.41
N ILE A 42 -0.15 1.95 -9.34
CA ILE A 42 -0.27 1.66 -10.77
C ILE A 42 1.04 1.09 -11.34
N LEU A 43 2.17 1.68 -11.01
CA LEU A 43 3.49 1.21 -11.46
C LEU A 43 3.79 -0.20 -10.95
N ASN A 44 3.48 -0.50 -9.69
CA ASN A 44 3.63 -1.84 -9.14
C ASN A 44 2.69 -2.86 -9.79
N ILE A 45 1.47 -2.48 -10.17
CA ILE A 45 0.56 -3.34 -10.95
C ILE A 45 1.15 -3.60 -12.33
N ILE A 46 1.62 -2.57 -13.04
CA ILE A 46 2.26 -2.70 -14.36
C ILE A 46 3.46 -3.66 -14.28
N ALA A 47 4.37 -3.44 -13.33
CA ALA A 47 5.55 -4.29 -13.16
C ALA A 47 5.19 -5.77 -12.96
N ASN A 48 4.21 -6.06 -12.12
CA ASN A 48 3.78 -7.44 -11.88
C ASN A 48 3.11 -8.06 -13.12
N LEU A 49 2.34 -7.30 -13.88
CA LEU A 49 1.71 -7.78 -15.11
C LEU A 49 2.76 -8.07 -16.19
N LEU A 50 3.76 -7.20 -16.35
CA LEU A 50 4.87 -7.42 -17.28
C LEU A 50 5.69 -8.66 -16.91
N LEU A 51 5.98 -8.85 -15.61
CA LEU A 51 6.67 -10.07 -15.14
C LEU A 51 5.85 -11.35 -15.33
N ALA A 52 4.53 -11.22 -15.54
CA ALA A 52 3.63 -12.31 -15.87
C ALA A 52 3.38 -12.41 -17.39
N ASP A 53 4.22 -11.80 -18.22
CA ASP A 53 4.12 -11.76 -19.69
C ASP A 53 2.77 -11.21 -20.19
N LYS A 54 2.22 -10.21 -19.47
CA LYS A 54 0.96 -9.57 -19.85
C LYS A 54 1.20 -8.22 -20.51
N THR A 55 0.40 -7.92 -21.52
CA THR A 55 0.32 -6.59 -22.09
C THR A 55 -0.57 -5.71 -21.21
N VAL A 56 -0.17 -4.46 -20.99
CA VAL A 56 -0.88 -3.50 -20.13
C VAL A 56 -1.35 -2.31 -20.95
N LEU A 57 -2.61 -1.93 -20.80
CA LEU A 57 -3.15 -0.70 -21.36
C LEU A 57 -3.53 0.25 -20.24
N VAL A 58 -2.93 1.45 -20.25
CA VAL A 58 -3.26 2.54 -19.32
C VAL A 58 -4.08 3.59 -20.06
N VAL A 59 -5.31 3.85 -19.60
CA VAL A 59 -6.23 4.83 -20.18
C VAL A 59 -6.64 5.86 -19.15
N SER A 60 -6.73 7.11 -19.57
CA SER A 60 -7.28 8.21 -18.79
C SER A 60 -7.95 9.23 -19.70
N ASN A 61 -8.96 9.93 -19.19
CA ASN A 61 -9.50 11.14 -19.83
C ASN A 61 -8.59 12.37 -19.64
N ASN A 62 -7.54 12.25 -18.84
CA ASN A 62 -6.54 13.29 -18.61
C ASN A 62 -5.17 12.81 -19.09
N ASN A 63 -4.65 13.45 -20.14
CA ASN A 63 -3.36 13.11 -20.74
C ASN A 63 -2.20 13.22 -19.74
N SER A 64 -2.22 14.22 -18.85
CA SER A 64 -1.15 14.40 -17.86
C SER A 64 -1.06 13.23 -16.87
N ALA A 65 -2.16 12.53 -16.59
CA ALA A 65 -2.15 11.36 -15.72
C ALA A 65 -1.42 10.17 -16.37
N VAL A 66 -1.66 9.94 -17.67
CA VAL A 66 -0.96 8.89 -18.42
C VAL A 66 0.51 9.26 -18.63
N GLU A 67 0.78 10.53 -18.92
CA GLU A 67 2.13 11.04 -19.10
C GLU A 67 2.98 10.88 -17.82
N ASN A 68 2.43 11.18 -16.67
CA ASN A 68 3.09 10.96 -15.37
C ASN A 68 3.51 9.49 -15.15
N VAL A 69 2.69 8.53 -15.58
CA VAL A 69 3.06 7.10 -15.51
C VAL A 69 4.21 6.80 -16.47
N ALA A 70 4.15 7.31 -17.70
CA ALA A 70 5.20 7.10 -18.70
C ALA A 70 6.54 7.74 -18.27
N GLU A 71 6.52 8.96 -17.72
CA GLU A 71 7.71 9.65 -17.21
C GLU A 71 8.37 8.89 -16.06
N LYS A 72 7.57 8.31 -15.15
CA LYS A 72 8.11 7.50 -14.07
C LYS A 72 8.74 6.20 -14.55
N LEU A 73 8.18 5.57 -15.59
CA LEU A 73 8.81 4.40 -16.22
C LEU A 73 10.10 4.80 -16.94
N ALA A 74 10.13 5.94 -17.62
CA ALA A 74 11.34 6.47 -18.25
C ALA A 74 12.44 6.78 -17.22
N GLY A 75 12.08 7.29 -16.05
CA GLY A 75 13.01 7.49 -14.94
C GLY A 75 13.70 6.22 -14.43
N GLU A 76 13.12 5.06 -14.71
CA GLU A 76 13.70 3.72 -14.42
C GLU A 76 14.32 3.08 -15.67
N ASN A 77 14.56 3.85 -16.74
CA ASN A 77 15.06 3.38 -18.04
C ASN A 77 14.16 2.32 -18.70
N LEU A 78 12.85 2.42 -18.51
CA LEU A 78 11.82 1.52 -19.08
C LEU A 78 10.98 2.20 -20.16
N ASP A 79 11.44 3.29 -20.74
CA ASP A 79 10.75 4.02 -21.81
C ASP A 79 10.60 3.18 -23.10
N PHE A 80 11.55 2.29 -23.38
CA PHE A 80 11.53 1.41 -24.55
C PHE A 80 10.36 0.41 -24.56
N ILE A 81 9.71 0.14 -23.41
CA ILE A 81 8.52 -0.71 -23.33
C ILE A 81 7.21 0.06 -23.44
N VAL A 82 7.24 1.40 -23.53
CA VAL A 82 6.07 2.26 -23.48
C VAL A 82 5.68 2.77 -24.86
N ALA A 83 4.48 2.40 -25.34
CA ALA A 83 3.89 2.95 -26.56
C ALA A 83 2.87 4.04 -26.22
N LYS A 84 3.13 5.29 -26.57
CA LYS A 84 2.20 6.42 -26.40
C LYS A 84 1.26 6.50 -27.61
N LEU A 85 0.04 5.99 -27.48
CA LEU A 85 -0.90 5.81 -28.61
C LEU A 85 -2.15 6.71 -28.54
N GLY A 86 -2.22 7.65 -27.60
CA GLY A 86 -3.42 8.42 -27.28
C GLY A 86 -3.95 9.37 -28.36
N SER A 87 -3.10 9.79 -29.32
CA SER A 87 -3.51 10.64 -30.45
C SER A 87 -2.87 10.16 -31.75
N VAL A 88 -3.36 10.66 -32.89
CA VAL A 88 -2.75 10.36 -34.21
C VAL A 88 -1.30 10.82 -34.24
N GLN A 89 -1.03 12.03 -33.77
CA GLN A 89 0.32 12.59 -33.69
C GLN A 89 1.25 11.76 -32.81
N ASN A 90 0.76 11.26 -31.67
CA ASN A 90 1.54 10.39 -30.79
C ASN A 90 1.86 9.05 -31.45
N LYS A 91 0.92 8.48 -32.18
CA LYS A 91 1.13 7.23 -32.95
C LYS A 91 2.19 7.42 -34.03
N GLU A 92 2.09 8.49 -34.81
CA GLU A 92 3.04 8.82 -35.86
C GLU A 92 4.44 9.09 -35.26
N ALA A 93 4.52 9.85 -34.17
CA ALA A 93 5.75 10.10 -33.46
C ALA A 93 6.36 8.82 -32.88
N PHE A 94 5.54 7.91 -32.32
CA PHE A 94 6.01 6.64 -31.80
C PHE A 94 6.59 5.75 -32.91
N ILE A 95 5.93 5.67 -34.06
CA ILE A 95 6.41 4.88 -35.23
C ILE A 95 7.71 5.50 -35.79
N ALA A 96 7.78 6.83 -35.88
CA ALA A 96 8.95 7.52 -36.45
C ALA A 96 10.17 7.53 -35.53
N ASN A 97 9.96 7.53 -34.21
CA ASN A 97 11.01 7.67 -33.20
C ASN A 97 11.09 6.45 -32.27
N GLN A 98 10.81 5.25 -32.82
CA GLN A 98 10.87 4.03 -32.03
C GLN A 98 12.29 3.90 -31.46
N PRO A 99 12.48 3.91 -30.15
CA PRO A 99 13.81 3.78 -29.57
C PRO A 99 14.40 2.42 -29.91
N ASP A 100 15.70 2.39 -30.16
CA ASP A 100 16.42 1.13 -30.23
C ASP A 100 16.34 0.40 -28.89
N TYR A 101 16.32 -0.92 -28.97
CA TYR A 101 16.38 -1.72 -27.74
C TYR A 101 17.71 -1.42 -27.02
N PRO A 102 17.69 -1.22 -25.70
CA PRO A 102 18.94 -1.08 -24.95
C PRO A 102 19.80 -2.36 -25.14
N ASP A 103 21.11 -2.19 -25.08
CA ASP A 103 22.00 -3.37 -25.08
C ASP A 103 21.67 -4.22 -23.84
N MET A 104 21.12 -5.41 -24.10
CA MET A 104 20.72 -6.35 -23.06
C MET A 104 21.79 -7.43 -22.80
N SER A 105 22.97 -7.31 -23.36
CA SER A 105 24.03 -8.31 -23.20
C SER A 105 24.40 -8.53 -21.73
N ASP A 106 24.35 -7.47 -20.91
CA ASP A 106 24.60 -7.53 -19.46
C ASP A 106 23.36 -7.95 -18.63
N TRP A 107 22.20 -8.12 -19.28
CA TRP A 107 20.96 -8.48 -18.60
C TRP A 107 20.79 -10.00 -18.45
N ALA A 108 21.68 -10.78 -19.04
CA ALA A 108 21.69 -12.22 -18.89
C ALA A 108 22.11 -12.61 -17.45
N ILE A 109 21.15 -12.56 -16.53
CA ILE A 109 21.33 -12.95 -15.13
C ILE A 109 20.79 -14.38 -14.97
N GLU A 110 21.46 -15.19 -14.16
CA GLU A 110 20.89 -16.47 -13.72
C GLU A 110 19.59 -16.18 -12.95
N GLU A 111 18.45 -16.59 -13.50
CA GLU A 111 17.12 -16.27 -12.96
C GLU A 111 16.91 -16.82 -11.55
N GLU A 112 17.37 -18.05 -11.28
CA GLU A 112 17.06 -18.76 -10.03
C GLU A 112 17.62 -18.09 -8.77
N PRO A 113 18.89 -17.64 -8.70
CA PRO A 113 19.38 -16.89 -7.54
C PRO A 113 18.64 -15.59 -7.29
N VAL A 114 18.33 -14.85 -8.37
CA VAL A 114 17.61 -13.57 -8.28
C VAL A 114 16.16 -13.79 -7.85
N LYS A 115 15.49 -14.80 -8.37
CA LYS A 115 14.13 -15.18 -7.95
C LYS A 115 14.10 -15.53 -6.47
N LYS A 116 15.05 -16.35 -6.01
CA LYS A 116 15.14 -16.73 -4.58
C LYS A 116 15.37 -15.52 -3.69
N GLN A 117 16.32 -14.66 -4.03
CA GLN A 117 16.58 -13.44 -3.25
C GLN A 117 15.36 -12.50 -3.21
N ALA A 118 14.66 -12.35 -4.34
CA ALA A 118 13.44 -11.57 -4.40
C ALA A 118 12.31 -12.15 -3.52
N GLN A 119 12.20 -13.49 -3.45
CA GLN A 119 11.26 -14.18 -2.56
C GLN A 119 11.57 -13.93 -1.09
N ASP A 120 12.83 -14.08 -0.69
CA ASP A 120 13.27 -13.89 0.69
C ASP A 120 13.01 -12.44 1.15
N LEU A 121 13.31 -11.46 0.28
CA LEU A 121 13.03 -10.04 0.54
C LEU A 121 11.52 -9.77 0.63
N LEU A 122 10.70 -10.33 -0.26
CA LEU A 122 9.24 -10.18 -0.22
C LEU A 122 8.66 -10.77 1.07
N HIS A 123 9.16 -11.92 1.50
CA HIS A 123 8.76 -12.54 2.76
C HIS A 123 9.11 -11.64 3.96
N ALA A 124 10.33 -11.10 4.01
CA ALA A 124 10.77 -10.20 5.06
C ALA A 124 9.92 -8.91 5.11
N VAL A 125 9.62 -8.30 3.97
CA VAL A 125 8.74 -7.12 3.88
C VAL A 125 7.34 -7.45 4.35
N THR A 126 6.79 -8.61 3.99
CA THR A 126 5.46 -9.05 4.42
C THR A 126 5.41 -9.22 5.94
N GLN A 127 6.38 -9.90 6.52
CA GLN A 127 6.49 -10.02 7.99
C GLN A 127 6.61 -8.66 8.68
N GLY A 128 7.32 -7.72 8.08
CA GLY A 128 7.43 -6.34 8.58
C GLY A 128 6.06 -5.65 8.65
N PHE A 129 5.24 -5.74 7.60
CA PHE A 129 3.89 -5.17 7.59
C PHE A 129 2.94 -5.85 8.59
N ASP A 130 3.01 -7.18 8.71
CA ASP A 130 2.20 -7.93 9.67
C ASP A 130 2.56 -7.53 11.12
N SER A 131 3.85 -7.37 11.39
CA SER A 131 4.35 -6.92 12.70
C SER A 131 3.88 -5.49 13.02
N GLN A 132 3.95 -4.56 12.06
CA GLN A 132 3.45 -3.20 12.25
C GLN A 132 1.93 -3.18 12.49
N THR A 133 1.17 -3.96 11.74
CA THR A 133 -0.28 -4.08 11.91
C THR A 133 -0.61 -4.63 13.31
N ARG A 134 0.09 -5.66 13.74
CA ARG A 134 -0.09 -6.25 15.08
C ARG A 134 0.26 -5.26 16.19
N GLN A 135 1.35 -4.52 16.03
CA GLN A 135 1.75 -3.48 16.97
C GLN A 135 0.68 -2.38 17.08
N ALA A 136 0.12 -1.93 15.96
CA ALA A 136 -0.94 -0.93 15.95
C ALA A 136 -2.22 -1.42 16.67
N GLN A 137 -2.59 -2.68 16.44
CA GLN A 137 -3.73 -3.31 17.13
C GLN A 137 -3.51 -3.38 18.63
N LEU A 138 -2.37 -3.92 19.08
CA LEU A 138 -2.03 -4.02 20.50
C LEU A 138 -1.99 -2.65 21.18
N LYS A 139 -1.49 -1.63 20.49
CA LYS A 139 -1.49 -0.26 21.01
C LYS A 139 -2.93 0.26 21.18
N ALA A 140 -3.81 0.02 20.23
CA ALA A 140 -5.21 0.44 20.30
C ALA A 140 -5.94 -0.29 21.45
N GLU A 141 -5.71 -1.58 21.64
CA GLU A 141 -6.26 -2.37 22.74
C GLU A 141 -5.73 -1.84 24.10
N TYR A 142 -4.44 -1.57 24.20
CA TYR A 142 -3.84 -1.01 25.41
C TYR A 142 -4.43 0.36 25.78
N ASP A 143 -4.58 1.26 24.79
CA ASP A 143 -5.18 2.58 25.00
C ASP A 143 -6.66 2.48 25.42
N ALA A 144 -7.39 1.49 24.90
CA ALA A 144 -8.78 1.23 25.30
C ALA A 144 -8.85 0.75 26.76
N LEU A 145 -8.02 -0.20 27.14
CA LEU A 145 -7.94 -0.71 28.53
C LEU A 145 -7.53 0.38 29.52
N LEU A 146 -6.59 1.26 29.15
CA LEU A 146 -6.22 2.41 29.99
C LEU A 146 -7.40 3.37 30.22
N LYS A 147 -8.21 3.61 29.21
CA LYS A 147 -9.42 4.45 29.35
C LYS A 147 -10.44 3.80 30.26
N GLU A 148 -10.66 2.50 30.11
CA GLU A 148 -11.58 1.73 30.94
C GLU A 148 -11.14 1.69 32.41
N THR A 149 -9.86 1.46 32.66
CA THR A 149 -9.27 1.49 34.02
C THR A 149 -9.49 2.85 34.67
N LYS A 150 -9.16 3.95 33.98
CA LYS A 150 -9.39 5.30 34.49
C LYS A 150 -10.85 5.59 34.79
N TYR A 151 -11.76 5.11 33.93
CA TYR A 151 -13.18 5.25 34.14
C TYR A 151 -13.66 4.49 35.40
N ASN A 152 -13.20 3.25 35.58
CA ASN A 152 -13.53 2.43 36.74
C ASN A 152 -12.99 3.05 38.04
N ASP A 153 -11.75 3.58 38.02
CA ASP A 153 -11.18 4.27 39.18
C ASP A 153 -12.01 5.50 39.58
N MET A 154 -12.46 6.29 38.59
CA MET A 154 -13.36 7.44 38.85
C MET A 154 -14.71 7.01 39.41
N LEU A 155 -15.29 5.90 38.96
CA LEU A 155 -16.54 5.36 39.50
C LEU A 155 -16.37 4.90 40.94
N GLN A 156 -15.27 4.20 41.25
CA GLN A 156 -14.97 3.77 42.63
C GLN A 156 -14.80 4.96 43.56
N GLN A 157 -14.06 5.99 43.17
CA GLN A 157 -13.89 7.21 43.96
C GLN A 157 -15.23 7.91 44.25
N LYS A 158 -16.12 8.01 43.23
CA LYS A 158 -17.46 8.56 43.40
C LYS A 158 -18.32 7.72 44.34
N SER A 159 -18.23 6.39 44.28
CA SER A 159 -19.02 5.47 45.14
C SER A 159 -18.56 5.56 46.61
N VAL A 160 -17.25 5.65 46.86
CA VAL A 160 -16.67 5.85 48.19
C VAL A 160 -17.08 7.20 48.76
N GLY A 161 -17.02 8.27 47.96
CA GLY A 161 -17.49 9.60 48.34
C GLY A 161 -18.97 9.64 48.73
N LYS A 162 -19.82 8.92 47.97
CA LYS A 162 -21.26 8.81 48.25
C LYS A 162 -21.54 8.05 49.55
N LYS A 163 -20.88 6.91 49.80
CA LYS A 163 -20.97 6.18 51.09
C LYS A 163 -20.55 7.01 52.27
N TRP A 164 -19.51 7.82 52.12
CA TRP A 164 -19.04 8.70 53.22
C TRP A 164 -20.05 9.82 53.54
N LEU A 165 -20.68 10.42 52.53
CA LEU A 165 -21.73 11.42 52.66
C LEU A 165 -23.00 10.84 53.30
N ASP A 166 -23.41 9.66 52.93
CA ASP A 166 -24.59 8.98 53.48
C ASP A 166 -24.34 8.57 54.96
N GLY A 167 -23.11 8.10 55.28
CA GLY A 167 -22.71 7.82 56.64
C GLY A 167 -22.69 9.07 57.56
N LYS A 168 -22.28 10.23 57.06
CA LYS A 168 -22.37 11.52 57.77
C LYS A 168 -23.82 11.98 57.99
N ARG A 169 -24.69 11.83 57.00
CA ARG A 169 -26.12 12.17 57.11
C ARG A 169 -26.79 11.31 58.17
N SER A 170 -26.52 10.01 58.23
CA SER A 170 -27.09 9.10 59.21
C SER A 170 -26.64 9.46 60.64
N SER A 171 -25.42 9.90 60.85
CA SER A 171 -24.89 10.31 62.18
C SER A 171 -25.38 11.67 62.64
N GLN A 172 -25.88 12.52 61.75
CA GLN A 172 -26.52 13.80 62.12
C GLN A 172 -28.02 13.68 62.46
N LEU A 173 -28.67 12.62 61.97
CA LEU A 173 -30.09 12.34 62.26
C LEU A 173 -30.29 11.58 63.63
N MET A 174 -29.19 11.07 64.23
CA MET A 174 -29.23 10.41 65.52
C MET A 174 -28.79 11.30 66.72
N LYS A 175 -28.65 12.58 66.53
CA LYS A 175 -28.49 13.59 67.57
C LYS A 175 -29.73 14.49 67.67
#